data_c620c9513fc8c4b1a5cd8f671d42c3a7
#
_entry.id   c620c9513fc8c4b1a5cd8f671d42c3a7
#
_cell.length_a   1.000
_cell.length_b   1.000
_cell.length_c   1.000
_cell.angle_alpha   90.00
_cell.angle_beta   90.00
_cell.angle_gamma   90.00
#
_symmetry.space_group_name_H-M   'P 1'
#
loop_
_entity.id
_entity.type
_entity.pdbx_description
1 polymer ?
#
loop_
_entity_poly.entity_id
_entity_poly.type
_entity_poly.pdbx_seq_one_letter_code
_entity_poly.pdbx_strand_id
1 'polypeptide(L)'
;MDELVYLEKEEAVCSSLDVASHFGKQHGHVIRSIEEIKKNSSVQNWTQSFREVSYKDKSGKTNKMYLMNRDGFSFLVMGFTGKKANDWKWQYINAFNQMEKIIRERQSQSWIESRSVGKLSRKAETDVLKKLVEYAKQQGSEHADMLYVTYSKLANKTAGVTDRETATTQQLMNLSFVENIILNMVQDGIQQELPYKEIYRNVKDRLSVVGRLAYLTA
;
A
#
# COMPACT_ATOMS: atom_id res chain seq x y z
N MET A 1 -2.36 11.88 5.32
CA MET A 1 -1.00 12.14 5.84
C MET A 1 -0.07 11.78 4.71
N ASP A 2 0.81 12.68 4.35
CA ASP A 2 1.81 12.38 3.33
C ASP A 2 2.74 11.28 3.86
N GLU A 3 2.99 10.27 3.04
CA GLU A 3 3.81 9.12 3.41
C GLU A 3 5.27 9.59 3.50
N LEU A 4 5.86 9.55 4.72
CA LEU A 4 7.22 10.07 4.96
C LEU A 4 8.29 9.17 4.36
N VAL A 5 8.04 7.87 4.37
CA VAL A 5 8.92 6.82 3.86
C VAL A 5 8.06 5.85 3.07
N TYR A 6 8.47 5.52 1.88
CA TYR A 6 7.75 4.63 0.98
C TYR A 6 8.66 3.55 0.42
N LEU A 7 8.06 2.52 -0.15
CA LEU A 7 8.77 1.39 -0.72
C LEU A 7 9.09 1.68 -2.19
N GLU A 8 10.38 1.61 -2.55
CA GLU A 8 10.81 1.62 -3.95
C GLU A 8 11.83 0.51 -4.19
N LYS A 9 11.53 -0.40 -5.10
CA LYS A 9 12.38 -1.57 -5.42
C LYS A 9 12.80 -2.37 -4.18
N GLU A 10 11.83 -2.62 -3.29
CA GLU A 10 12.04 -3.34 -2.02
C GLU A 10 12.96 -2.65 -1.01
N GLU A 11 13.22 -1.37 -1.18
CA GLU A 11 13.97 -0.54 -0.24
C GLU A 11 13.08 0.56 0.33
N ALA A 12 13.23 0.82 1.64
CA ALA A 12 12.58 1.93 2.32
C ALA A 12 13.32 3.23 1.98
N VAL A 13 12.64 4.18 1.34
CA VAL A 13 13.24 5.45 0.91
C VAL A 13 12.37 6.65 1.28
N CYS A 14 12.99 7.83 1.36
CA CYS A 14 12.32 9.12 1.40
C CYS A 14 12.92 10.07 0.37
N SER A 15 12.18 11.11 -0.03
CA SER A 15 12.65 12.08 -1.01
C SER A 15 13.29 13.32 -0.38
N SER A 16 14.26 13.90 -1.07
CA SER A 16 14.85 15.19 -0.67
C SER A 16 13.83 16.33 -0.71
N LEU A 17 12.77 16.20 -1.50
CA LEU A 17 11.69 17.18 -1.58
C LEU A 17 10.85 17.17 -0.31
N ASP A 18 10.43 15.96 0.16
CA ASP A 18 9.66 15.80 1.38
C ASP A 18 10.45 16.22 2.62
N VAL A 19 11.73 15.83 2.67
CA VAL A 19 12.65 16.29 3.73
C VAL A 19 12.74 17.81 3.75
N ALA A 20 12.89 18.47 2.62
CA ALA A 20 12.94 19.93 2.56
C ALA A 20 11.64 20.56 3.11
N SER A 21 10.49 20.05 2.69
CA SER A 21 9.17 20.52 3.13
C SER A 21 8.99 20.36 4.64
N HIS A 22 9.23 19.18 5.17
CA HIS A 22 9.02 18.87 6.58
C HIS A 22 9.97 19.63 7.52
N PHE A 23 11.23 19.75 7.12
CA PHE A 23 12.22 20.48 7.91
C PHE A 23 12.18 22.01 7.69
N GLY A 24 11.28 22.51 6.84
CA GLY A 24 11.13 23.95 6.55
C GLY A 24 12.34 24.53 5.84
N LYS A 25 13.00 23.74 5.00
CA LYS A 25 14.19 24.15 4.23
C LYS A 25 13.82 24.32 2.75
N GLN A 26 14.56 25.20 2.07
CA GLN A 26 14.46 25.26 0.61
C GLN A 26 15.05 24.00 -0.01
N HIS A 27 14.36 23.38 -0.98
CA HIS A 27 14.81 22.14 -1.63
C HIS A 27 16.21 22.28 -2.26
N GLY A 28 16.53 23.43 -2.86
CA GLY A 28 17.87 23.71 -3.40
C GLY A 28 18.97 23.70 -2.33
N HIS A 29 18.67 24.02 -1.07
CA HIS A 29 19.65 23.89 0.03
C HIS A 29 19.87 22.43 0.41
N VAL A 30 18.80 21.63 0.46
CA VAL A 30 18.89 20.19 0.72
C VAL A 30 19.70 19.48 -0.37
N ILE A 31 19.45 19.82 -1.65
CA ILE A 31 20.24 19.30 -2.79
C ILE A 31 21.74 19.62 -2.61
N ARG A 32 22.08 20.87 -2.28
CA ARG A 32 23.47 21.27 -2.06
C ARG A 32 24.13 20.50 -0.93
N SER A 33 23.43 20.31 0.20
CA SER A 33 23.95 19.50 1.31
C SER A 33 24.22 18.06 0.89
N ILE A 34 23.35 17.45 0.09
CA ILE A 34 23.55 16.08 -0.43
C ILE A 34 24.77 16.05 -1.37
N GLU A 35 24.96 17.07 -2.20
CA GLU A 35 26.12 17.17 -3.10
C GLU A 35 27.42 17.43 -2.36
N GLU A 36 27.39 18.11 -1.22
CA GLU A 36 28.56 18.25 -0.32
C GLU A 36 28.90 16.92 0.35
N ILE A 37 27.89 16.16 0.80
CA ILE A 37 28.08 14.79 1.29
C ILE A 37 28.75 13.94 0.21
N LYS A 38 28.29 14.04 -1.05
CA LYS A 38 28.88 13.33 -2.20
C LYS A 38 30.37 13.64 -2.38
N LYS A 39 30.75 14.90 -2.26
CA LYS A 39 32.16 15.33 -2.41
C LYS A 39 33.09 14.81 -1.32
N ASN A 40 32.53 14.65 -0.11
CA ASN A 40 33.28 14.32 1.11
C ASN A 40 33.17 12.85 1.53
N SER A 41 32.43 12.04 0.79
CA SER A 41 32.22 10.61 1.07
C SER A 41 32.87 9.74 0.02
N SER A 42 33.14 8.46 0.35
CA SER A 42 33.49 7.48 -0.68
C SER A 42 32.33 7.32 -1.66
N VAL A 43 32.64 7.09 -2.94
CA VAL A 43 31.65 6.89 -4.00
C VAL A 43 30.69 5.74 -3.63
N GLN A 44 31.23 4.67 -3.06
CA GLN A 44 30.44 3.51 -2.65
C GLN A 44 29.40 3.88 -1.58
N ASN A 45 29.79 4.53 -0.50
CA ASN A 45 28.87 4.90 0.58
C ASN A 45 27.78 5.87 0.08
N TRP A 46 28.15 6.81 -0.78
CA TRP A 46 27.18 7.75 -1.33
C TRP A 46 26.16 7.06 -2.24
N THR A 47 26.59 6.22 -3.18
CA THR A 47 25.70 5.53 -4.13
C THR A 47 24.79 4.50 -3.48
N GLN A 48 25.20 3.94 -2.35
CA GLN A 48 24.32 3.06 -1.54
C GLN A 48 23.24 3.83 -0.80
N SER A 49 23.50 5.10 -0.46
CA SER A 49 22.61 5.89 0.40
C SER A 49 21.75 6.90 -0.34
N PHE A 50 22.17 7.33 -1.54
CA PHE A 50 21.49 8.36 -2.33
C PHE A 50 21.35 7.93 -3.79
N ARG A 51 20.16 8.16 -4.35
CA ARG A 51 19.87 7.95 -5.77
C ARG A 51 19.30 9.21 -6.38
N GLU A 52 19.93 9.71 -7.44
CA GLU A 52 19.42 10.84 -8.19
C GLU A 52 18.25 10.42 -9.06
N VAL A 53 17.15 11.15 -9.00
CA VAL A 53 15.95 10.99 -9.81
C VAL A 53 15.41 12.36 -10.21
N SER A 54 14.46 12.39 -11.14
CA SER A 54 13.80 13.62 -11.56
C SER A 54 12.32 13.61 -11.21
N TYR A 55 11.77 14.80 -10.97
CA TYR A 55 10.33 15.01 -10.78
C TYR A 55 9.84 16.19 -11.62
N LYS A 56 8.56 16.24 -11.91
CA LYS A 56 7.92 17.41 -12.55
C LYS A 56 7.28 18.28 -11.46
N ASP A 57 7.61 19.56 -11.47
CA ASP A 57 6.97 20.54 -10.59
C ASP A 57 5.56 20.92 -11.09
N LYS A 58 4.88 21.78 -10.33
CA LYS A 58 3.53 22.25 -10.67
C LYS A 58 3.44 23.01 -12.01
N SER A 59 4.57 23.51 -12.51
CA SER A 59 4.66 24.18 -13.82
C SER A 59 4.92 23.22 -14.97
N GLY A 60 5.14 21.92 -14.68
CA GLY A 60 5.51 20.87 -15.64
C GLY A 60 7.01 20.80 -15.93
N LYS A 61 7.84 21.64 -15.29
CA LYS A 61 9.29 21.63 -15.45
C LYS A 61 9.90 20.45 -14.73
N THR A 62 10.80 19.74 -15.41
CA THR A 62 11.57 18.62 -14.83
C THR A 62 12.71 19.17 -13.96
N ASN A 63 12.72 18.75 -12.71
CA ASN A 63 13.71 19.16 -11.72
C ASN A 63 14.37 17.92 -11.11
N LYS A 64 15.58 18.07 -10.58
CA LYS A 64 16.33 17.03 -9.89
C LYS A 64 15.85 16.89 -8.44
N MET A 65 15.77 15.65 -7.96
CA MET A 65 15.67 15.33 -6.53
C MET A 65 16.51 14.08 -6.22
N TYR A 66 16.70 13.80 -4.94
CA TYR A 66 17.34 12.58 -4.46
C TYR A 66 16.35 11.72 -3.68
N LEU A 67 16.37 10.43 -3.94
CA LEU A 67 15.85 9.43 -3.04
C LEU A 67 16.98 8.97 -2.13
N MET A 68 16.67 8.77 -0.86
CA MET A 68 17.63 8.35 0.14
C MET A 68 17.03 7.28 1.04
N ASN A 69 17.84 6.28 1.37
CA ASN A 69 17.50 5.29 2.37
C ASN A 69 17.70 5.84 3.79
N ARG A 70 17.53 4.98 4.80
CA ARG A 70 17.72 5.36 6.21
C ARG A 70 19.07 6.01 6.48
N ASP A 71 20.16 5.44 5.94
CA ASP A 71 21.51 5.92 6.21
C ASP A 71 21.74 7.30 5.58
N GLY A 72 21.33 7.48 4.31
CA GLY A 72 21.38 8.77 3.63
C GLY A 72 20.55 9.84 4.33
N PHE A 73 19.32 9.51 4.75
CA PHE A 73 18.51 10.41 5.54
C PHE A 73 19.19 10.79 6.86
N SER A 74 19.66 9.79 7.61
CA SER A 74 20.31 10.02 8.90
C SER A 74 21.53 10.93 8.77
N PHE A 75 22.38 10.65 7.79
CA PHE A 75 23.58 11.45 7.54
C PHE A 75 23.23 12.90 7.17
N LEU A 76 22.25 13.10 6.29
CA LEU A 76 21.78 14.43 5.88
C LEU A 76 21.26 15.25 7.06
N VAL A 77 20.44 14.63 7.94
CA VAL A 77 19.75 15.36 9.02
C VAL A 77 20.54 15.48 10.31
N MET A 78 21.72 14.86 10.42
CA MET A 78 22.60 15.03 11.59
C MET A 78 22.91 16.51 11.88
N GLY A 79 23.09 17.32 10.84
CA GLY A 79 23.31 18.76 10.95
C GLY A 79 22.07 19.62 11.19
N PHE A 80 20.86 19.03 11.16
CA PHE A 80 19.63 19.79 11.38
C PHE A 80 19.34 19.92 12.88
N THR A 81 19.15 21.13 13.36
CA THR A 81 18.98 21.43 14.79
C THR A 81 17.63 22.08 15.10
N GLY A 82 17.28 22.15 16.39
CA GLY A 82 16.06 22.75 16.89
C GLY A 82 14.94 21.76 17.14
N LYS A 83 13.97 22.17 17.97
CA LYS A 83 12.86 21.31 18.43
C LYS A 83 12.09 20.69 17.26
N LYS A 84 11.66 21.51 16.29
CA LYS A 84 10.92 21.05 15.12
C LYS A 84 11.71 20.01 14.31
N ALA A 85 13.04 20.21 14.16
CA ALA A 85 13.89 19.24 13.47
C ALA A 85 13.97 17.93 14.22
N ASN A 86 14.04 17.93 15.55
CA ASN A 86 14.07 16.70 16.34
C ASN A 86 12.74 15.95 16.26
N ASP A 87 11.61 16.65 16.28
CA ASP A 87 10.29 16.03 16.14
C ASP A 87 10.16 15.30 14.78
N TRP A 88 10.61 15.92 13.69
CA TRP A 88 10.65 15.28 12.36
C TRP A 88 11.63 14.12 12.27
N LYS A 89 12.80 14.20 12.90
CA LYS A 89 13.73 13.06 12.94
C LYS A 89 13.09 11.83 13.56
N TRP A 90 12.37 11.98 14.67
CA TRP A 90 11.65 10.86 15.30
C TRP A 90 10.54 10.29 14.41
N GLN A 91 9.80 11.15 13.72
CA GLN A 91 8.76 10.68 12.81
C GLN A 91 9.35 9.86 11.65
N TYR A 92 10.47 10.33 11.04
CA TYR A 92 11.16 9.59 9.99
C TYR A 92 11.77 8.28 10.50
N ILE A 93 12.40 8.26 11.67
CA ILE A 93 12.93 7.03 12.28
C ILE A 93 11.81 6.00 12.45
N ASN A 94 10.67 6.41 12.96
CA ASN A 94 9.52 5.53 13.13
C ASN A 94 8.97 5.03 11.78
N ALA A 95 8.88 5.92 10.78
CA ALA A 95 8.44 5.55 9.44
C ALA A 95 9.39 4.53 8.77
N PHE A 96 10.72 4.74 8.88
CA PHE A 96 11.70 3.75 8.40
C PHE A 96 11.57 2.42 9.13
N ASN A 97 11.41 2.41 10.47
CA ASN A 97 11.23 1.19 11.25
C ASN A 97 9.99 0.41 10.78
N GLN A 98 8.88 1.10 10.53
CA GLN A 98 7.64 0.48 10.05
C GLN A 98 7.83 -0.11 8.65
N MET A 99 8.43 0.64 7.74
CA MET A 99 8.65 0.19 6.36
C MET A 99 9.62 -1.01 6.29
N GLU A 100 10.71 -0.98 7.05
CA GLU A 100 11.66 -2.10 7.11
C GLU A 100 11.04 -3.35 7.75
N LYS A 101 10.10 -3.17 8.70
CA LYS A 101 9.32 -4.30 9.23
C LYS A 101 8.47 -4.93 8.14
N ILE A 102 7.79 -4.12 7.32
CA ILE A 102 7.00 -4.60 6.17
C ILE A 102 7.89 -5.35 5.18
N ILE A 103 9.08 -4.82 4.84
CA ILE A 103 10.02 -5.47 3.93
C ILE A 103 10.42 -6.84 4.45
N ARG A 104 10.81 -6.94 5.73
CA ARG A 104 11.18 -8.22 6.37
C ARG A 104 10.03 -9.23 6.37
N GLU A 105 8.81 -8.75 6.64
CA GLU A 105 7.63 -9.62 6.62
C GLU A 105 7.37 -10.18 5.22
N ARG A 106 7.49 -9.35 4.17
CA ARG A 106 7.34 -9.76 2.76
C ARG A 106 8.36 -10.80 2.30
N GLN A 107 9.55 -10.79 2.88
CA GLN A 107 10.60 -11.78 2.62
C GLN A 107 10.41 -13.06 3.41
N SER A 108 9.45 -13.11 4.34
CA SER A 108 9.16 -14.31 5.12
C SER A 108 8.46 -15.37 4.26
N GLN A 109 8.78 -16.65 4.51
CA GLN A 109 8.15 -17.77 3.82
C GLN A 109 6.62 -17.77 4.02
N SER A 110 6.16 -17.45 5.22
CA SER A 110 4.73 -17.37 5.55
C SER A 110 3.99 -16.30 4.74
N TRP A 111 4.61 -15.15 4.49
CA TRP A 111 4.02 -14.12 3.64
C TRP A 111 3.94 -14.57 2.17
N ILE A 112 5.03 -15.16 1.65
CA ILE A 112 5.09 -15.66 0.26
C ILE A 112 3.99 -16.71 0.03
N GLU A 113 3.84 -17.65 0.95
CA GLU A 113 2.80 -18.69 0.90
C GLU A 113 1.39 -18.08 0.97
N SER A 114 1.13 -17.20 1.93
CA SER A 114 -0.16 -16.51 2.06
C SER A 114 -0.50 -15.68 0.82
N ARG A 115 0.49 -15.02 0.21
CA ARG A 115 0.32 -14.27 -1.03
C ARG A 115 0.00 -15.18 -2.22
N SER A 116 0.61 -16.37 -2.28
CA SER A 116 0.32 -17.37 -3.32
C SER A 116 -1.10 -17.90 -3.20
N VAL A 117 -1.53 -18.29 -2.00
CA VAL A 117 -2.90 -18.72 -1.72
C VAL A 117 -3.90 -17.61 -2.05
N GLY A 118 -3.61 -16.36 -1.66
CA GLY A 118 -4.45 -15.21 -1.96
C GLY A 118 -4.62 -14.93 -3.46
N LYS A 119 -3.59 -15.19 -4.29
CA LYS A 119 -3.71 -15.08 -5.75
C LYS A 119 -4.68 -16.12 -6.33
N LEU A 120 -4.64 -17.35 -5.82
CA LEU A 120 -5.55 -18.43 -6.25
C LEU A 120 -6.99 -18.13 -5.81
N SER A 121 -7.19 -17.71 -4.57
CA SER A 121 -8.51 -17.30 -4.04
C SER A 121 -9.08 -16.15 -4.87
N ARG A 122 -8.27 -15.13 -5.16
CA ARG A 122 -8.67 -13.99 -5.99
C ARG A 122 -9.06 -14.38 -7.42
N LYS A 123 -8.35 -15.33 -8.02
CA LYS A 123 -8.69 -15.84 -9.36
C LYS A 123 -10.06 -16.52 -9.33
N ALA A 124 -10.28 -17.41 -8.37
CA ALA A 124 -11.56 -18.12 -8.20
C ALA A 124 -12.71 -17.13 -7.96
N GLU A 125 -12.54 -16.14 -7.09
CA GLU A 125 -13.52 -15.08 -6.85
C GLU A 125 -13.83 -14.31 -8.13
N THR A 126 -12.80 -13.94 -8.91
CA THR A 126 -12.96 -13.18 -10.16
C THR A 126 -13.75 -14.00 -11.20
N ASP A 127 -13.52 -15.30 -11.30
CA ASP A 127 -14.26 -16.18 -12.21
C ASP A 127 -15.74 -16.28 -11.81
N VAL A 128 -16.05 -16.30 -10.53
CA VAL A 128 -17.44 -16.28 -10.03
C VAL A 128 -18.09 -14.91 -10.25
N LEU A 129 -17.35 -13.82 -9.98
CA LEU A 129 -17.85 -12.46 -10.24
C LEU A 129 -18.13 -12.23 -11.73
N LYS A 130 -17.37 -12.84 -12.62
CA LYS A 130 -17.68 -12.82 -14.07
C LYS A 130 -19.06 -13.39 -14.36
N LYS A 131 -19.40 -14.54 -13.77
CA LYS A 131 -20.73 -15.14 -13.88
C LYS A 131 -21.81 -14.23 -13.31
N LEU A 132 -21.54 -13.59 -12.16
CA LEU A 132 -22.48 -12.63 -11.56
C LEU A 132 -22.71 -11.40 -12.44
N VAL A 133 -21.67 -10.89 -13.11
CA VAL A 133 -21.80 -9.77 -14.04
C VAL A 133 -22.72 -10.15 -15.22
N GLU A 134 -22.50 -11.32 -15.81
CA GLU A 134 -23.36 -11.83 -16.89
C GLU A 134 -24.81 -12.01 -16.41
N TYR A 135 -24.99 -12.59 -15.23
CA TYR A 135 -26.28 -12.77 -14.59
C TYR A 135 -27.00 -11.44 -14.29
N ALA A 136 -26.26 -10.43 -13.80
CA ALA A 136 -26.81 -9.10 -13.58
C ALA A 136 -27.19 -8.38 -14.87
N LYS A 137 -26.44 -8.58 -15.97
CA LYS A 137 -26.79 -8.07 -17.31
C LYS A 137 -28.11 -8.66 -17.81
N GLN A 138 -28.31 -9.97 -17.62
CA GLN A 138 -29.58 -10.65 -17.96
C GLN A 138 -30.76 -10.10 -17.15
N GLN A 139 -30.52 -9.61 -15.94
CA GLN A 139 -31.54 -8.94 -15.09
C GLN A 139 -31.66 -7.42 -15.39
N GLY A 140 -31.07 -6.92 -16.48
CA GLY A 140 -31.22 -5.54 -16.93
C GLY A 140 -30.29 -4.53 -16.22
N SER A 141 -29.18 -4.96 -15.66
CA SER A 141 -28.21 -4.04 -15.06
C SER A 141 -27.35 -3.34 -16.13
N GLU A 142 -27.43 -2.01 -16.21
CA GLU A 142 -26.60 -1.19 -17.10
C GLU A 142 -25.16 -1.04 -16.61
N HIS A 143 -24.92 -1.24 -15.31
CA HIS A 143 -23.62 -1.05 -14.65
C HIS A 143 -23.07 -2.33 -14.04
N ALA A 144 -23.41 -3.50 -14.60
CA ALA A 144 -23.00 -4.79 -14.06
C ALA A 144 -21.46 -4.93 -13.92
N ASP A 145 -20.69 -4.35 -14.82
CA ASP A 145 -19.22 -4.40 -14.80
C ASP A 145 -18.62 -3.73 -13.55
N MET A 146 -19.35 -2.82 -12.90
CA MET A 146 -18.93 -2.21 -11.63
C MET A 146 -18.95 -3.18 -10.45
N LEU A 147 -19.56 -4.36 -10.60
CA LEU A 147 -19.58 -5.39 -9.54
C LEU A 147 -18.17 -5.85 -9.16
N TYR A 148 -17.25 -5.98 -10.12
CA TYR A 148 -15.85 -6.30 -9.80
C TYR A 148 -15.23 -5.32 -8.79
N VAL A 149 -15.38 -4.03 -9.04
CA VAL A 149 -14.84 -2.97 -8.17
C VAL A 149 -15.58 -2.96 -6.83
N THR A 150 -16.89 -3.16 -6.85
CA THR A 150 -17.75 -3.14 -5.66
C THR A 150 -17.39 -4.26 -4.69
N TYR A 151 -17.28 -5.49 -5.17
CA TYR A 151 -16.90 -6.64 -4.34
C TYR A 151 -15.45 -6.57 -3.90
N SER A 152 -14.53 -6.13 -4.76
CA SER A 152 -13.12 -5.91 -4.38
C SER A 152 -12.97 -4.90 -3.25
N LYS A 153 -13.69 -3.77 -3.32
CA LYS A 153 -13.69 -2.77 -2.23
C LYS A 153 -14.28 -3.33 -0.95
N LEU A 154 -15.34 -4.12 -1.06
CA LEU A 154 -16.00 -4.77 0.08
C LEU A 154 -15.04 -5.77 0.76
N ALA A 155 -14.38 -6.62 -0.02
CA ALA A 155 -13.40 -7.59 0.48
C ALA A 155 -12.23 -6.91 1.20
N ASN A 156 -11.60 -5.94 0.54
CA ASN A 156 -10.47 -5.20 1.11
C ASN A 156 -10.86 -4.48 2.41
N LYS A 157 -12.01 -3.80 2.42
CA LYS A 157 -12.52 -3.10 3.61
C LYS A 157 -12.76 -4.06 4.78
N THR A 158 -13.37 -5.21 4.52
CA THR A 158 -13.68 -6.20 5.56
C THR A 158 -12.41 -6.84 6.13
N ALA A 159 -11.40 -7.06 5.30
CA ALA A 159 -10.12 -7.64 5.71
C ALA A 159 -9.12 -6.60 6.28
N GLY A 160 -9.47 -5.31 6.32
CA GLY A 160 -8.57 -4.24 6.77
C GLY A 160 -7.36 -4.01 5.85
N VAL A 161 -7.52 -4.29 4.55
CA VAL A 161 -6.44 -4.16 3.55
C VAL A 161 -6.63 -2.88 2.76
N THR A 162 -5.67 -1.97 2.84
CA THR A 162 -5.62 -0.75 2.01
C THR A 162 -4.86 -0.98 0.71
N ASP A 163 -3.71 -1.64 0.81
CA ASP A 163 -2.87 -2.04 -0.32
C ASP A 163 -2.39 -3.49 -0.11
N ARG A 164 -2.61 -4.33 -1.10
CA ARG A 164 -2.24 -5.77 -1.07
C ARG A 164 -0.72 -5.98 -1.13
N GLU A 165 0.01 -5.02 -1.67
CA GLU A 165 1.47 -5.10 -1.75
C GLU A 165 2.14 -4.77 -0.41
N THR A 166 1.49 -4.00 0.46
CA THR A 166 1.97 -3.65 1.80
C THR A 166 1.25 -4.40 2.92
N ALA A 167 0.28 -5.25 2.58
CA ALA A 167 -0.50 -6.01 3.55
C ALA A 167 0.36 -7.00 4.35
N THR A 168 0.07 -7.12 5.64
CA THR A 168 0.69 -8.13 6.51
C THR A 168 0.23 -9.54 6.14
N THR A 169 0.96 -10.56 6.60
CA THR A 169 0.56 -11.97 6.45
C THR A 169 -0.86 -12.21 6.98
N GLN A 170 -1.17 -11.67 8.16
CA GLN A 170 -2.50 -11.80 8.76
C GLN A 170 -3.59 -11.16 7.90
N GLN A 171 -3.34 -9.97 7.36
CA GLN A 171 -4.28 -9.29 6.46
C GLN A 171 -4.51 -10.06 5.16
N LEU A 172 -3.47 -10.69 4.59
CA LEU A 172 -3.59 -11.54 3.40
C LEU A 172 -4.42 -12.80 3.68
N MET A 173 -4.24 -13.42 4.83
CA MET A 173 -5.05 -14.58 5.26
C MET A 173 -6.51 -14.18 5.47
N ASN A 174 -6.75 -13.07 6.17
CA ASN A 174 -8.10 -12.53 6.36
C ASN A 174 -8.78 -12.23 5.02
N LEU A 175 -8.04 -11.64 4.08
CA LEU A 175 -8.55 -11.31 2.75
C LEU A 175 -8.94 -12.57 1.97
N SER A 176 -8.10 -13.61 1.97
CA SER A 176 -8.43 -14.90 1.33
C SER A 176 -9.67 -15.54 1.95
N PHE A 177 -9.82 -15.45 3.27
CA PHE A 177 -11.02 -15.95 3.97
C PHE A 177 -12.28 -15.19 3.53
N VAL A 178 -12.22 -13.87 3.47
CA VAL A 178 -13.32 -13.00 3.03
C VAL A 178 -13.67 -13.27 1.56
N GLU A 179 -12.70 -13.40 0.68
CA GLU A 179 -12.90 -13.72 -0.75
C GLU A 179 -13.58 -15.08 -0.93
N ASN A 180 -13.25 -16.08 -0.12
CA ASN A 180 -13.94 -17.38 -0.13
C ASN A 180 -15.40 -17.29 0.31
N ILE A 181 -15.71 -16.46 1.32
CA ILE A 181 -17.11 -16.21 1.73
C ILE A 181 -17.88 -15.58 0.58
N ILE A 182 -17.33 -14.56 -0.06
CA ILE A 182 -17.96 -13.89 -1.22
C ILE A 182 -18.23 -14.90 -2.33
N LEU A 183 -17.22 -15.69 -2.71
CA LEU A 183 -17.30 -16.70 -3.75
C LEU A 183 -18.49 -17.65 -3.51
N ASN A 184 -18.56 -18.26 -2.32
CA ASN A 184 -19.61 -19.23 -1.98
C ASN A 184 -20.98 -18.56 -1.99
N MET A 185 -21.14 -17.41 -1.34
CA MET A 185 -22.44 -16.73 -1.26
C MET A 185 -22.93 -16.24 -2.63
N VAL A 186 -22.04 -15.80 -3.50
CA VAL A 186 -22.40 -15.39 -4.87
C VAL A 186 -22.84 -16.60 -5.69
N GLN A 187 -22.12 -17.73 -5.60
CA GLN A 187 -22.50 -18.95 -6.28
C GLN A 187 -23.87 -19.47 -5.81
N ASP A 188 -24.07 -19.52 -4.49
CA ASP A 188 -25.33 -19.95 -3.89
C ASP A 188 -26.50 -19.04 -4.31
N GLY A 189 -26.27 -17.72 -4.30
CA GLY A 189 -27.28 -16.74 -4.70
C GLY A 189 -27.67 -16.84 -6.18
N ILE A 190 -26.73 -17.10 -7.07
CA ILE A 190 -27.02 -17.35 -8.50
C ILE A 190 -27.78 -18.67 -8.66
N GLN A 191 -27.37 -19.71 -7.96
CA GLN A 191 -28.06 -21.03 -8.01
C GLN A 191 -29.49 -20.98 -7.47
N GLN A 192 -29.73 -20.11 -6.48
CA GLN A 192 -31.08 -19.87 -5.92
C GLN A 192 -31.90 -18.85 -6.72
N GLU A 193 -31.38 -18.38 -7.86
CA GLU A 193 -32.02 -17.41 -8.74
C GLU A 193 -32.38 -16.08 -8.05
N LEU A 194 -31.63 -15.70 -6.99
CA LEU A 194 -31.88 -14.45 -6.28
C LEU A 194 -31.53 -13.23 -7.16
N PRO A 195 -32.25 -12.10 -7.01
CA PRO A 195 -31.89 -10.86 -7.65
C PRO A 195 -30.44 -10.45 -7.32
N TYR A 196 -29.64 -10.03 -8.31
CA TYR A 196 -28.22 -9.71 -8.10
C TYR A 196 -27.98 -8.64 -7.01
N LYS A 197 -28.93 -7.71 -6.82
CA LYS A 197 -28.89 -6.71 -5.74
C LYS A 197 -29.10 -7.32 -4.37
N GLU A 198 -29.92 -8.36 -4.28
CA GLU A 198 -30.16 -9.12 -3.05
C GLU A 198 -28.94 -9.96 -2.69
N ILE A 199 -28.33 -10.62 -3.67
CA ILE A 199 -27.04 -11.33 -3.48
C ILE A 199 -26.02 -10.39 -2.85
N TYR A 200 -25.83 -9.18 -3.39
CA TYR A 200 -24.90 -8.19 -2.83
C TYR A 200 -25.26 -7.79 -1.39
N ARG A 201 -26.54 -7.58 -1.10
CA ARG A 201 -27.00 -7.22 0.25
C ARG A 201 -26.68 -8.32 1.24
N ASN A 202 -27.01 -9.57 0.90
CA ASN A 202 -26.76 -10.74 1.74
C ASN A 202 -25.25 -10.92 2.03
N VAL A 203 -24.40 -10.78 1.01
CA VAL A 203 -22.94 -10.81 1.16
C VAL A 203 -22.47 -9.70 2.09
N LYS A 204 -22.90 -8.46 1.88
CA LYS A 204 -22.50 -7.30 2.69
C LYS A 204 -22.91 -7.47 4.16
N ASP A 205 -24.13 -7.95 4.41
CA ASP A 205 -24.65 -8.17 5.76
C ASP A 205 -23.87 -9.28 6.46
N ARG A 206 -23.60 -10.39 5.76
CA ARG A 206 -22.79 -11.50 6.29
C ARG A 206 -21.38 -11.05 6.64
N LEU A 207 -20.72 -10.32 5.75
CA LEU A 207 -19.36 -9.82 6.00
C LEU A 207 -19.30 -8.80 7.13
N SER A 208 -20.34 -7.99 7.32
CA SER A 208 -20.45 -7.09 8.48
C SER A 208 -20.47 -7.85 9.82
N VAL A 209 -21.13 -8.99 9.87
CA VAL A 209 -21.15 -9.86 11.06
C VAL A 209 -19.79 -10.55 11.25
N VAL A 210 -19.27 -11.16 10.18
CA VAL A 210 -17.97 -11.86 10.21
C VAL A 210 -16.85 -10.93 10.61
N GLY A 211 -16.79 -9.72 10.04
CA GLY A 211 -15.76 -8.73 10.37
C GLY A 211 -15.73 -8.36 11.85
N ARG A 212 -16.89 -8.25 12.49
CA ARG A 212 -17.00 -7.96 13.92
C ARG A 212 -16.64 -9.15 14.80
N LEU A 213 -17.13 -10.36 14.46
CA LEU A 213 -16.89 -11.58 15.26
C LEU A 213 -15.47 -12.11 15.15
N ALA A 214 -14.86 -11.97 13.98
CA ALA A 214 -13.50 -12.47 13.71
C ALA A 214 -12.39 -11.44 14.00
N TYR A 215 -12.74 -10.25 14.49
CA TYR A 215 -11.77 -9.16 14.74
C TYR A 215 -10.83 -8.92 13.55
N LEU A 216 -11.36 -8.96 12.32
CA LEU A 216 -10.56 -8.83 11.09
C LEU A 216 -10.02 -7.40 10.89
N THR A 217 -10.66 -6.44 11.53
CA THR A 217 -10.23 -5.04 11.57
C THR A 217 -10.06 -4.65 13.04
N ALA A 218 -8.87 -4.72 13.54
CA ALA A 218 -8.50 -4.18 14.84
C ALA A 218 -7.86 -2.79 14.67
#